data_2366150a41a8233e667088f0b4879c49
#
_entry.id   2366150a41a8233e667088f0b4879c49
#
_cell.length_a   1.000
_cell.length_b   1.000
_cell.length_c   1.000
_cell.angle_alpha   90.00
_cell.angle_beta   90.00
_cell.angle_gamma   90.00
#
_symmetry.space_group_name_H-M   'P 1'
#
loop_
_entity.id
_entity.type
_entity.pdbx_description
1 polymer ?
#
loop_
_entity_poly.entity_id
_entity_poly.type
_entity_poly.pdbx_seq_one_letter_code
_entity_poly.pdbx_strand_id
1 'polypeptide(L)'
;MKQLNQEMVIILPKGMENIPVRVIYDNNTTELTVKLVNQPAKGRTCIESENLHTAIYHQNRYEHVPMNEIEWIEANGSYCHVHTVKNRKITLSYPLRLIQDVLPEQAFIRIHRSYLINIDHIKFIDGNCVMVGGRFLKIGKEYQKRLLDRFVFLGVRHKPKCETE
;
A
#
# COMPACT_ATOMS: atom_id res chain seq x y z
N MET A 1 43.66 13.68 22.03
CA MET A 1 42.28 13.19 21.84
C MET A 1 42.39 11.81 21.20
N LYS A 2 42.07 10.72 21.92
CA LYS A 2 42.07 9.37 21.39
C LYS A 2 40.79 9.17 20.61
N GLN A 3 40.87 8.99 19.27
CA GLN A 3 39.76 8.47 18.48
C GLN A 3 39.48 7.03 18.96
N LEU A 4 38.33 6.81 19.56
CA LEU A 4 37.79 5.47 19.74
C LEU A 4 37.34 4.97 18.36
N ASN A 5 38.10 4.02 17.79
CA ASN A 5 37.60 3.21 16.69
C ASN A 5 36.50 2.31 17.25
N GLN A 6 35.26 2.69 17.09
CA GLN A 6 34.11 1.81 17.33
C GLN A 6 33.88 1.00 16.06
N GLU A 7 34.19 -0.28 16.13
CA GLU A 7 33.89 -1.24 15.08
C GLU A 7 32.53 -1.86 15.35
N MET A 8 31.62 -1.76 14.39
CA MET A 8 30.28 -2.38 14.46
C MET A 8 30.28 -3.68 13.67
N VAL A 9 30.07 -4.80 14.35
CA VAL A 9 29.96 -6.12 13.72
C VAL A 9 28.48 -6.53 13.69
N ILE A 10 27.94 -6.76 12.47
CA ILE A 10 26.58 -7.28 12.29
C ILE A 10 26.69 -8.75 11.93
N ILE A 11 26.19 -9.64 12.79
CA ILE A 11 26.14 -11.07 12.55
C ILE A 11 24.77 -11.42 11.99
N LEU A 12 24.72 -11.84 10.73
CA LEU A 12 23.49 -12.28 10.07
C LEU A 12 23.30 -13.79 10.23
N PRO A 13 22.07 -14.29 10.42
CA PRO A 13 21.77 -15.72 10.38
C PRO A 13 22.11 -16.34 9.04
N LYS A 14 22.45 -17.64 9.05
CA LYS A 14 22.76 -18.40 7.84
C LYS A 14 21.55 -18.37 6.85
N GLY A 15 21.81 -18.00 5.59
CA GLY A 15 20.76 -17.82 4.58
C GLY A 15 20.40 -16.37 4.29
N MET A 16 21.06 -15.42 4.98
CA MET A 16 20.86 -13.97 4.79
C MET A 16 22.08 -13.27 4.15
N GLU A 17 22.96 -14.01 3.49
CA GLU A 17 24.24 -13.51 2.97
C GLU A 17 24.07 -12.45 1.86
N ASN A 18 22.90 -12.36 1.21
CA ASN A 18 22.63 -11.44 0.09
C ASN A 18 21.64 -10.32 0.43
N ILE A 19 21.42 -10.02 1.72
CA ILE A 19 20.54 -8.92 2.10
C ILE A 19 21.34 -7.62 2.09
N PRO A 20 20.97 -6.62 1.27
CA PRO A 20 21.61 -5.32 1.30
C PRO A 20 21.37 -4.63 2.64
N VAL A 21 22.44 -4.30 3.35
CA VAL A 21 22.37 -3.55 4.61
C VAL A 21 22.60 -2.07 4.29
N ARG A 22 21.64 -1.22 4.60
CA ARG A 22 21.78 0.23 4.52
C ARG A 22 21.91 0.82 5.92
N VAL A 23 23.03 1.48 6.18
CA VAL A 23 23.24 2.22 7.42
C VAL A 23 22.81 3.67 7.20
N ILE A 24 21.83 4.13 7.94
CA ILE A 24 21.36 5.52 7.90
C ILE A 24 21.84 6.21 9.17
N TYR A 25 22.58 7.30 9.01
CA TYR A 25 23.02 8.13 10.12
C TYR A 25 22.01 9.28 10.27
N ASP A 26 21.42 9.39 11.45
CA ASP A 26 20.65 10.56 11.83
C ASP A 26 21.51 11.43 12.74
N ASN A 27 21.75 12.67 12.34
CA ASN A 27 22.59 13.61 13.06
C ASN A 27 21.97 14.11 14.39
N ASN A 28 20.73 13.74 14.68
CA ASN A 28 19.97 14.21 15.85
C ASN A 28 19.71 13.15 16.91
N THR A 29 20.10 11.89 16.68
CA THR A 29 19.90 10.82 17.66
C THR A 29 21.21 10.10 18.00
N THR A 30 21.36 9.76 19.26
CA THR A 30 22.49 8.96 19.77
C THR A 30 22.29 7.47 19.51
N GLU A 31 21.19 7.08 18.89
CA GLU A 31 20.82 5.69 18.62
C GLU A 31 21.04 5.32 17.16
N LEU A 32 21.73 4.20 16.94
CA LEU A 32 21.94 3.63 15.62
C LEU A 32 20.80 2.66 15.31
N THR A 33 19.94 3.03 14.37
CA THR A 33 18.87 2.11 13.89
C THR A 33 19.32 1.41 12.61
N VAL A 34 19.49 0.08 12.68
CA VAL A 34 19.77 -0.75 11.51
C VAL A 34 18.46 -1.35 11.00
N LYS A 35 17.99 -0.89 9.83
CA LYS A 35 16.83 -1.49 9.14
C LYS A 35 17.33 -2.51 8.12
N LEU A 36 16.98 -3.79 8.29
CA LEU A 36 17.17 -4.82 7.28
C LEU A 36 16.06 -4.68 6.23
N VAL A 37 16.44 -4.33 5.02
CA VAL A 37 15.48 -4.15 3.91
C VAL A 37 15.49 -5.41 3.07
N ASN A 38 14.45 -6.24 3.19
CA ASN A 38 14.17 -7.31 2.24
C ASN A 38 13.69 -6.69 0.93
N GLN A 39 14.57 -6.53 -0.06
CA GLN A 39 14.16 -6.17 -1.40
C GLN A 39 13.91 -7.43 -2.24
N PRO A 40 12.72 -7.63 -2.80
CA PRO A 40 12.61 -8.42 -4.00
C PRO A 40 13.28 -7.64 -5.14
N ALA A 41 14.22 -8.30 -5.81
CA ALA A 41 14.96 -7.73 -6.93
C ALA A 41 14.00 -7.27 -8.04
N LYS A 42 13.79 -5.94 -8.14
CA LYS A 42 13.52 -5.17 -9.35
C LYS A 42 13.36 -3.69 -8.95
N GLY A 43 14.36 -2.93 -9.22
CA GLY A 43 14.48 -1.49 -9.43
C GLY A 43 13.29 -0.59 -9.14
N ARG A 44 12.82 -0.52 -7.89
CA ARG A 44 12.08 0.62 -7.35
C ARG A 44 12.66 0.92 -5.99
N THR A 45 13.25 2.08 -5.86
CA THR A 45 13.63 2.65 -4.58
C THR A 45 12.37 2.67 -3.71
N CYS A 46 12.36 1.92 -2.60
CA CYS A 46 11.32 2.06 -1.59
C CYS A 46 11.51 3.44 -0.97
N ILE A 47 10.80 4.42 -1.49
CA ILE A 47 10.58 5.70 -0.81
C ILE A 47 9.72 5.31 0.40
N GLU A 48 10.20 5.62 1.59
CA GLU A 48 9.42 5.44 2.82
C GLU A 48 8.07 6.12 2.60
N SER A 49 6.99 5.35 2.74
CA SER A 49 5.63 5.74 2.33
C SER A 49 5.05 6.91 3.14
N GLU A 50 5.76 7.39 4.15
CA GLU A 50 5.30 8.46 5.04
C GLU A 50 5.25 9.84 4.37
N ASN A 51 5.94 10.05 3.24
CA ASN A 51 6.02 11.35 2.55
C ASN A 51 5.62 11.29 1.07
N LEU A 52 4.96 10.22 0.61
CA LEU A 52 4.57 10.16 -0.79
C LEU A 52 3.31 10.98 -1.04
N HIS A 53 3.45 12.07 -1.78
CA HIS A 53 2.36 12.95 -2.19
C HIS A 53 1.77 12.49 -3.52
N THR A 54 0.44 12.49 -3.63
CA THR A 54 -0.25 12.17 -4.88
C THR A 54 -0.60 13.46 -5.62
N ALA A 55 -0.13 13.58 -6.86
CA ALA A 55 -0.50 14.64 -7.78
C ALA A 55 -1.35 14.06 -8.92
N ILE A 56 -2.58 14.48 -9.02
CA ILE A 56 -3.53 14.02 -10.03
C ILE A 56 -3.65 15.06 -11.13
N TYR A 57 -3.39 14.66 -12.41
CA TYR A 57 -3.61 15.55 -13.55
C TYR A 57 -5.09 15.62 -13.88
N HIS A 58 -5.69 16.80 -13.65
CA HIS A 58 -7.10 17.07 -13.88
C HIS A 58 -7.29 18.54 -14.28
N GLN A 59 -8.21 18.80 -15.22
CA GLN A 59 -8.50 20.16 -15.71
C GLN A 59 -7.23 20.95 -16.10
N ASN A 60 -6.35 20.32 -16.87
CA ASN A 60 -5.11 20.89 -17.40
C ASN A 60 -4.09 21.36 -16.34
N ARG A 61 -4.14 20.79 -15.14
CA ARG A 61 -3.20 21.06 -14.04
C ARG A 61 -2.99 19.82 -13.18
N TYR A 62 -1.88 19.81 -12.43
CA TYR A 62 -1.67 18.83 -11.37
C TYR A 62 -2.30 19.35 -10.07
N GLU A 63 -3.20 18.56 -9.52
CA GLU A 63 -3.84 18.83 -8.23
C GLU A 63 -3.27 17.89 -7.19
N HIS A 64 -2.82 18.42 -6.05
CA HIS A 64 -2.40 17.63 -4.92
C HIS A 64 -3.63 17.05 -4.20
N VAL A 65 -3.71 15.73 -4.14
CA VAL A 65 -4.73 14.99 -3.39
C VAL A 65 -4.00 14.10 -2.40
N PRO A 66 -4.13 14.33 -1.09
CA PRO A 66 -3.50 13.46 -0.09
C PRO A 66 -3.96 12.00 -0.25
N MET A 67 -3.04 11.04 -0.16
CA MET A 67 -3.37 9.62 -0.33
C MET A 67 -4.43 9.14 0.67
N ASN A 68 -4.37 9.65 1.89
CA ASN A 68 -5.35 9.34 2.93
C ASN A 68 -6.74 9.94 2.68
N GLU A 69 -6.90 10.83 1.70
CA GLU A 69 -8.21 11.30 1.26
C GLU A 69 -8.80 10.40 0.15
N ILE A 70 -8.02 9.53 -0.48
CA ILE A 70 -8.49 8.63 -1.53
C ILE A 70 -9.08 7.38 -0.87
N GLU A 71 -10.37 7.14 -1.08
CA GLU A 71 -11.07 5.98 -0.53
C GLU A 71 -11.02 4.77 -1.48
N TRP A 72 -11.41 4.96 -2.73
CA TRP A 72 -11.31 3.92 -3.77
C TRP A 72 -11.21 4.52 -5.16
N ILE A 73 -10.81 3.69 -6.11
CA ILE A 73 -10.71 4.03 -7.53
C ILE A 73 -11.51 3.01 -8.31
N GLU A 74 -12.41 3.49 -9.14
CA GLU A 74 -13.33 2.71 -9.96
C GLU A 74 -12.93 2.78 -11.43
N ALA A 75 -12.80 1.63 -12.09
CA ALA A 75 -12.61 1.58 -13.54
C ALA A 75 -13.94 1.81 -14.27
N ASN A 76 -13.91 2.66 -15.29
CA ASN A 76 -15.03 2.91 -16.18
C ASN A 76 -14.53 2.96 -17.64
N GLY A 77 -14.48 1.80 -18.29
CA GLY A 77 -13.90 1.67 -19.64
C GLY A 77 -12.41 2.04 -19.65
N SER A 78 -12.05 3.04 -20.46
CA SER A 78 -10.69 3.58 -20.56
C SER A 78 -10.35 4.62 -19.50
N TYR A 79 -11.29 4.94 -18.62
CA TYR A 79 -11.17 5.95 -17.59
C TYR A 79 -11.18 5.32 -16.22
N CYS A 80 -10.70 6.07 -15.23
CA CYS A 80 -10.87 5.75 -13.82
C CYS A 80 -11.47 6.93 -13.07
N HIS A 81 -12.25 6.63 -12.06
CA HIS A 81 -12.81 7.60 -11.14
C HIS A 81 -12.18 7.43 -9.77
N VAL A 82 -11.47 8.45 -9.32
CA VAL A 82 -10.92 8.52 -7.95
C VAL A 82 -12.00 9.12 -7.06
N HIS A 83 -12.40 8.38 -6.03
CA HIS A 83 -13.37 8.79 -5.02
C HIS A 83 -12.65 9.16 -3.74
N THR A 84 -13.00 10.33 -3.16
CA THR A 84 -12.35 10.85 -1.96
C THR A 84 -13.33 11.03 -0.82
N VAL A 85 -12.79 11.11 0.41
CA VAL A 85 -13.56 11.33 1.66
C VAL A 85 -14.47 12.56 1.63
N LYS A 86 -14.17 13.53 0.76
CA LYS A 86 -14.97 14.74 0.56
C LYS A 86 -16.09 14.57 -0.49
N ASN A 87 -16.47 13.32 -0.80
CA ASN A 87 -17.40 12.99 -1.88
C ASN A 87 -17.04 13.59 -3.25
N ARG A 88 -15.76 13.90 -3.47
CA ARG A 88 -15.28 14.32 -4.79
C ARG A 88 -15.01 13.10 -5.64
N LYS A 89 -15.35 13.24 -6.91
CA LYS A 89 -15.05 12.29 -7.97
C LYS A 89 -14.15 12.95 -8.99
N ILE A 90 -12.91 12.47 -9.11
CA ILE A 90 -11.92 12.96 -10.07
C ILE A 90 -11.79 11.91 -11.17
N THR A 91 -11.95 12.30 -12.43
CA THR A 91 -11.85 11.40 -13.58
C THR A 91 -10.45 11.48 -14.18
N LEU A 92 -9.83 10.30 -14.35
CA LEU A 92 -8.53 10.12 -14.98
C LEU A 92 -8.68 9.37 -16.30
N SER A 93 -8.01 9.82 -17.34
CA SER A 93 -7.96 9.15 -18.65
C SER A 93 -6.89 8.07 -18.70
N TYR A 94 -6.87 7.21 -17.66
CA TYR A 94 -5.92 6.11 -17.53
C TYR A 94 -6.64 4.84 -17.09
N PRO A 95 -6.24 3.67 -17.59
CA PRO A 95 -6.77 2.40 -17.14
C PRO A 95 -6.32 2.09 -15.69
N LEU A 96 -7.18 1.42 -14.93
CA LEU A 96 -6.97 1.12 -13.51
C LEU A 96 -5.65 0.36 -13.24
N ARG A 97 -5.19 -0.45 -14.20
CA ARG A 97 -3.93 -1.18 -14.09
C ARG A 97 -2.73 -0.23 -13.95
N LEU A 98 -2.65 0.81 -14.78
CA LEU A 98 -1.55 1.77 -14.72
C LEU A 98 -1.56 2.56 -13.40
N ILE A 99 -2.76 2.87 -12.88
CA ILE A 99 -2.90 3.56 -11.59
C ILE A 99 -2.46 2.63 -10.46
N GLN A 100 -2.83 1.36 -10.51
CA GLN A 100 -2.38 0.37 -9.54
C GLN A 100 -0.86 0.23 -9.49
N ASP A 101 -0.18 0.29 -10.64
CA ASP A 101 1.27 0.11 -10.74
C ASP A 101 2.07 1.26 -10.10
N VAL A 102 1.46 2.43 -9.90
CA VAL A 102 2.12 3.61 -9.31
C VAL A 102 1.73 3.87 -7.86
N LEU A 103 0.60 3.32 -7.40
CA LEU A 103 0.16 3.47 -6.02
C LEU A 103 0.86 2.46 -5.09
N PRO A 104 1.15 2.85 -3.82
CA PRO A 104 1.81 1.98 -2.87
C PRO A 104 0.91 0.78 -2.52
N GLU A 105 1.43 -0.43 -2.70
CA GLU A 105 0.71 -1.68 -2.41
C GLU A 105 0.36 -1.83 -0.92
N GLN A 106 1.06 -1.12 -0.02
CA GLN A 106 0.79 -1.11 1.41
C GLN A 106 -0.56 -0.46 1.73
N ALA A 107 -0.88 0.63 1.02
CA ALA A 107 -2.11 1.38 1.24
C ALA A 107 -3.24 0.96 0.30
N PHE A 108 -2.92 0.58 -0.94
CA PHE A 108 -3.93 0.28 -1.94
C PHE A 108 -3.93 -1.17 -2.36
N ILE A 109 -5.13 -1.76 -2.41
CA ILE A 109 -5.31 -3.14 -2.83
C ILE A 109 -6.43 -3.28 -3.87
N ARG A 110 -6.16 -4.06 -4.91
CA ARG A 110 -7.19 -4.41 -5.90
C ARG A 110 -8.08 -5.51 -5.37
N ILE A 111 -9.38 -5.27 -5.36
CA ILE A 111 -10.40 -6.20 -4.86
C ILE A 111 -11.33 -6.71 -5.97
N HIS A 112 -11.29 -6.12 -7.15
CA HIS A 112 -12.09 -6.50 -8.30
C HIS A 112 -11.41 -6.02 -9.58
N ARG A 113 -11.79 -6.57 -10.74
CA ARG A 113 -11.31 -6.06 -12.04
C ARG A 113 -11.56 -4.54 -12.20
N SER A 114 -12.58 -4.02 -11.52
CA SER A 114 -12.99 -2.62 -11.60
C SER A 114 -12.73 -1.80 -10.34
N TYR A 115 -12.25 -2.40 -9.24
CA TYR A 115 -12.08 -1.68 -7.98
C TYR A 115 -10.69 -1.85 -7.38
N LEU A 116 -10.06 -0.72 -7.07
CA LEU A 116 -8.87 -0.57 -6.26
C LEU A 116 -9.23 0.27 -5.04
N ILE A 117 -8.99 -0.21 -3.84
CA ILE A 117 -9.40 0.45 -2.60
C ILE A 117 -8.21 0.80 -1.73
N ASN A 118 -8.37 1.85 -0.93
CA ASN A 118 -7.47 2.15 0.16
C ASN A 118 -7.87 1.32 1.38
N ILE A 119 -6.91 0.54 1.91
CA ILE A 119 -7.14 -0.40 3.01
C ILE A 119 -7.57 0.32 4.28
N ASP A 120 -7.03 1.51 4.53
CA ASP A 120 -7.32 2.31 5.72
C ASP A 120 -8.76 2.85 5.77
N HIS A 121 -9.46 2.86 4.62
CA HIS A 121 -10.85 3.29 4.50
C HIS A 121 -11.87 2.15 4.57
N ILE A 122 -11.42 0.90 4.75
CA ILE A 122 -12.32 -0.23 4.95
C ILE A 122 -12.97 -0.11 6.32
N LYS A 123 -14.30 0.04 6.34
CA LYS A 123 -15.07 0.06 7.58
C LYS A 123 -15.34 -1.34 8.12
N PHE A 124 -15.71 -2.25 7.22
CA PHE A 124 -15.89 -3.67 7.54
C PHE A 124 -15.89 -4.53 6.27
N ILE A 125 -15.68 -5.82 6.46
CA ILE A 125 -15.74 -6.84 5.43
C ILE A 125 -16.92 -7.75 5.77
N ASP A 126 -17.83 -7.96 4.81
CA ASP A 126 -19.00 -8.83 4.97
C ASP A 126 -19.09 -9.78 3.77
N GLY A 127 -18.85 -11.08 4.03
CA GLY A 127 -18.79 -12.09 2.99
C GLY A 127 -17.85 -11.75 1.85
N ASN A 128 -18.40 -11.52 0.66
CA ASN A 128 -17.68 -11.17 -0.55
C ASN A 128 -17.73 -9.66 -0.90
N CYS A 129 -18.04 -8.82 0.09
CA CYS A 129 -18.11 -7.37 -0.07
C CYS A 129 -17.29 -6.65 0.98
N VAL A 130 -16.83 -5.44 0.66
CA VAL A 130 -16.24 -4.48 1.61
C VAL A 130 -17.06 -3.21 1.62
N MET A 131 -17.15 -2.58 2.80
CA MET A 131 -17.74 -1.25 2.95
C MET A 131 -16.63 -0.20 2.95
N VAL A 132 -16.64 0.67 1.95
CA VAL A 132 -15.71 1.81 1.79
C VAL A 132 -16.51 3.02 1.32
N GLY A 133 -16.27 4.18 1.92
CA GLY A 133 -16.93 5.43 1.53
C GLY A 133 -18.47 5.39 1.53
N GLY A 134 -19.04 4.58 2.43
CA GLY A 134 -20.50 4.39 2.48
C GLY A 134 -21.08 3.49 1.39
N ARG A 135 -20.24 2.80 0.59
CA ARG A 135 -20.67 1.89 -0.48
C ARG A 135 -20.17 0.48 -0.26
N PHE A 136 -21.01 -0.50 -0.59
CA PHE A 136 -20.61 -1.89 -0.68
C PHE A 136 -19.95 -2.17 -2.03
N LEU A 137 -18.69 -2.55 -2.00
CA LEU A 137 -17.93 -2.93 -3.18
C LEU A 137 -17.70 -4.44 -3.17
N LYS A 138 -18.05 -5.10 -4.28
CA LYS A 138 -17.89 -6.55 -4.42
C LYS A 138 -16.42 -6.94 -4.57
N ILE A 139 -16.02 -7.99 -3.86
CA ILE A 139 -14.70 -8.61 -3.98
C ILE A 139 -14.79 -9.71 -5.03
N GLY A 140 -13.91 -9.68 -6.05
CA GLY A 140 -13.76 -10.80 -6.99
C GLY A 140 -13.12 -12.00 -6.30
N LYS A 141 -13.52 -13.22 -6.68
CA LYS A 141 -13.00 -14.47 -6.08
C LYS A 141 -11.46 -14.52 -6.08
N GLU A 142 -10.84 -14.13 -7.18
CA GLU A 142 -9.39 -14.11 -7.36
C GLU A 142 -8.65 -13.09 -6.46
N TYR A 143 -9.34 -12.07 -5.94
CA TYR A 143 -8.76 -11.03 -5.09
C TYR A 143 -8.98 -11.27 -3.60
N GLN A 144 -9.94 -12.14 -3.24
CA GLN A 144 -10.40 -12.33 -1.86
C GLN A 144 -9.25 -12.77 -0.93
N LYS A 145 -8.49 -13.78 -1.34
CA LYS A 145 -7.36 -14.26 -0.53
C LYS A 145 -6.34 -13.15 -0.25
N ARG A 146 -5.94 -12.41 -1.30
CA ARG A 146 -4.96 -11.32 -1.18
C ARG A 146 -5.45 -10.22 -0.24
N LEU A 147 -6.74 -9.90 -0.26
CA LEU A 147 -7.33 -8.94 0.66
C LEU A 147 -7.32 -9.45 2.10
N LEU A 148 -7.81 -10.68 2.33
CA LEU A 148 -7.92 -11.25 3.67
C LEU A 148 -6.56 -11.47 4.34
N ASP A 149 -5.51 -11.75 3.56
CA ASP A 149 -4.13 -11.89 4.06
C ASP A 149 -3.54 -10.57 4.58
N ARG A 150 -4.19 -9.43 4.31
CA ARG A 150 -3.80 -8.11 4.85
C ARG A 150 -4.33 -7.85 6.26
N PHE A 151 -5.22 -8.71 6.80
CA PHE A 151 -5.87 -8.50 8.08
C PHE A 151 -5.52 -9.59 9.07
N VAL A 152 -5.36 -9.20 10.33
CA VAL A 152 -5.34 -10.10 11.48
C VAL A 152 -6.76 -10.15 12.04
N PHE A 153 -7.40 -11.32 11.96
CA PHE A 153 -8.77 -11.50 12.45
C PHE A 153 -8.77 -11.85 13.94
N LEU A 154 -9.40 -11.01 14.76
CA LEU A 154 -9.56 -11.21 16.20
C LEU A 154 -11.00 -11.67 16.52
N GLY A 155 -11.12 -12.54 17.52
CA GLY A 155 -12.45 -12.97 18.02
C GLY A 155 -13.22 -13.93 17.12
N VAL A 156 -12.59 -14.47 16.06
CA VAL A 156 -13.19 -15.48 15.18
C VAL A 156 -12.58 -16.86 15.42
N ARG A 157 -13.43 -17.90 15.44
CA ARG A 157 -12.96 -19.29 15.55
C ARG A 157 -12.33 -19.78 14.24
N HIS A 158 -12.70 -19.19 13.09
CA HIS A 158 -12.18 -19.51 11.76
C HIS A 158 -12.03 -18.24 10.92
N LYS A 159 -10.97 -18.16 10.09
CA LYS A 159 -10.89 -17.12 9.05
C LYS A 159 -12.10 -17.24 8.11
N PRO A 160 -12.61 -16.10 7.56
CA PRO A 160 -13.61 -16.14 6.51
C PRO A 160 -13.12 -17.07 5.38
N LYS A 161 -13.89 -18.09 5.05
CA LYS A 161 -13.52 -19.02 3.98
C LYS A 161 -13.64 -18.30 2.64
N CYS A 162 -12.59 -18.40 1.81
CA CYS A 162 -12.77 -18.22 0.38
C CYS A 162 -13.68 -19.33 -0.09
N GLU A 163 -14.92 -19.04 -0.50
CA GLU A 163 -15.79 -20.02 -1.12
C GLU A 163 -15.15 -20.47 -2.43
N THR A 164 -14.54 -21.66 -2.39
CA THR A 164 -14.11 -22.40 -3.57
C THR A 164 -15.30 -23.21 -4.02
N GLU A 165 -16.03 -22.74 -5.01
CA GLU A 165 -16.79 -23.57 -5.95
C GLU A 165 -16.20 -23.43 -7.33
#